data_2ac9bc5b62b449c4cff5832dea0f0bdb
#
_entry.id   2ac9bc5b62b449c4cff5832dea0f0bdb
#
_cell.length_a   1.000
_cell.length_b   1.000
_cell.length_c   1.000
_cell.angle_alpha   90.00
_cell.angle_beta   90.00
_cell.angle_gamma   90.00
#
_symmetry.space_group_name_H-M   'P 1'
#
loop_
_entity.id
_entity.type
_entity.pdbx_description
1 polymer ?
#
loop_
_entity_poly.entity_id
_entity_poly.type
_entity_poly.pdbx_seq_one_letter_code
_entity_poly.pdbx_strand_id
1 'polypeptide(L)'
;MTPVEEIDNVVHSVFPDWQVYFYAIPEEVINNKNVTQVLITESNSDVTGYGGNTFNEMAFGYRLQVFYGLDEENLIGKEITLYKALEAKEWRITDSQPRYLDISQTDGQQMIKNIEINKTLTLDELNQ
;
A
#
# COMPACT_ATOMS: atom_id res chain seq x y z
N MET A 1 -2.92 13.69 -9.87
CA MET A 1 -2.21 12.60 -9.14
C MET A 1 -3.12 11.39 -9.08
N THR A 2 -2.63 10.24 -9.48
CA THR A 2 -3.41 9.00 -9.40
C THR A 2 -3.49 8.50 -7.96
N PRO A 3 -4.49 7.66 -7.63
CA PRO A 3 -4.58 7.08 -6.29
C PRO A 3 -3.32 6.32 -5.86
N VAL A 4 -2.70 5.55 -6.76
CA VAL A 4 -1.50 4.80 -6.44
C VAL A 4 -0.31 5.72 -6.19
N GLU A 5 -0.20 6.83 -6.92
CA GLU A 5 0.84 7.83 -6.67
C GLU A 5 0.65 8.50 -5.31
N GLU A 6 -0.60 8.75 -4.91
CA GLU A 6 -0.88 9.30 -3.58
C GLU A 6 -0.41 8.35 -2.48
N ILE A 7 -0.68 7.05 -2.63
CA ILE A 7 -0.24 6.04 -1.66
C ILE A 7 1.30 6.02 -1.59
N ASP A 8 1.96 6.04 -2.74
CA ASP A 8 3.43 6.10 -2.81
C ASP A 8 3.96 7.31 -2.03
N ASN A 9 3.39 8.48 -2.27
CA ASN A 9 3.80 9.70 -1.57
C ASN A 9 3.59 9.60 -0.05
N VAL A 10 2.48 8.98 0.38
CA VAL A 10 2.22 8.77 1.81
C VAL A 10 3.30 7.87 2.42
N VAL A 11 3.61 6.76 1.77
CA VAL A 11 4.64 5.83 2.27
C VAL A 11 5.98 6.54 2.40
N HIS A 12 6.40 7.25 1.36
CA HIS A 12 7.69 7.95 1.37
C HIS A 12 7.73 9.14 2.31
N SER A 13 6.58 9.72 2.67
CA SER A 13 6.54 10.81 3.64
C SER A 13 6.94 10.36 5.05
N VAL A 14 6.68 9.10 5.39
CA VAL A 14 7.00 8.54 6.71
C VAL A 14 8.18 7.58 6.68
N PHE A 15 8.43 6.94 5.55
CA PHE A 15 9.54 6.00 5.37
C PHE A 15 10.25 6.29 4.05
N PRO A 16 11.09 7.33 3.99
CA PRO A 16 11.72 7.74 2.73
C PRO A 16 12.68 6.69 2.16
N ASP A 17 13.18 5.78 2.98
CA ASP A 17 14.12 4.74 2.56
C ASP A 17 13.44 3.48 2.05
N TRP A 18 12.12 3.37 2.22
CA TRP A 18 11.38 2.21 1.70
C TRP A 18 11.23 2.34 0.19
N GLN A 19 11.30 1.19 -0.50
CA GLN A 19 11.11 1.12 -1.94
C GLN A 19 9.68 0.69 -2.26
N VAL A 20 9.02 1.44 -3.12
CA VAL A 20 7.61 1.20 -3.48
C VAL A 20 7.54 0.81 -4.94
N TYR A 21 6.81 -0.27 -5.22
CA TYR A 21 6.62 -0.79 -6.58
C TYR A 21 5.13 -0.98 -6.85
N PHE A 22 4.75 -0.77 -8.11
CA PHE A 22 3.36 -0.91 -8.55
C PHE A 22 3.22 -2.19 -9.36
N TYR A 23 2.31 -3.06 -8.94
CA TYR A 23 1.90 -4.30 -9.61
C TYR A 23 2.93 -5.41 -9.63
N ALA A 24 4.21 -5.12 -9.70
CA ALA A 24 5.28 -6.13 -9.66
C ALA A 24 6.58 -5.54 -9.14
N ILE A 25 7.35 -6.35 -8.42
CA ILE A 25 8.70 -5.99 -7.99
C ILE A 25 9.65 -6.46 -9.10
N PRO A 26 10.52 -5.57 -9.63
CA PRO A 26 11.48 -5.96 -10.65
C PRO A 26 12.39 -7.09 -10.17
N GLU A 27 12.70 -8.01 -11.07
CA GLU A 27 13.50 -9.18 -10.75
C GLU A 27 14.89 -8.82 -10.20
N GLU A 28 15.46 -7.72 -10.67
CA GLU A 28 16.79 -7.25 -10.26
C GLU A 28 16.87 -6.85 -8.79
N VAL A 29 15.73 -6.50 -8.17
CA VAL A 29 15.68 -6.00 -6.79
C VAL A 29 14.88 -6.89 -5.85
N ILE A 30 14.24 -7.94 -6.38
CA ILE A 30 13.34 -8.80 -5.58
C ILE A 30 14.09 -9.50 -4.43
N ASN A 31 15.37 -9.73 -4.57
CA ASN A 31 16.20 -10.40 -3.57
C ASN A 31 16.95 -9.43 -2.66
N ASN A 32 16.69 -8.13 -2.74
CA ASN A 32 17.32 -7.16 -1.87
C ASN A 32 16.63 -7.15 -0.50
N LYS A 33 17.10 -8.03 0.38
CA LYS A 33 16.50 -8.25 1.71
C LYS A 33 16.90 -7.19 2.75
N ASN A 34 17.78 -6.28 2.41
CA ASN A 34 18.26 -5.27 3.36
C ASN A 34 17.39 -4.01 3.37
N VAL A 35 16.48 -3.90 2.41
CA VAL A 35 15.59 -2.74 2.25
C VAL A 35 14.14 -3.21 2.35
N THR A 36 13.30 -2.46 3.04
CA THR A 36 11.87 -2.72 3.06
C THR A 36 11.28 -2.34 1.72
N GLN A 37 10.54 -3.27 1.12
CA GLN A 37 9.88 -3.09 -0.17
C GLN A 37 8.37 -3.17 0.01
N VAL A 38 7.64 -2.29 -0.65
CA VAL A 38 6.18 -2.27 -0.61
C VAL A 38 5.66 -2.50 -2.03
N LEU A 39 4.87 -3.54 -2.19
CA LEU A 39 4.21 -3.84 -3.45
C LEU A 39 2.76 -3.39 -3.36
N ILE A 40 2.35 -2.49 -4.25
CA ILE A 40 0.98 -1.98 -4.30
C ILE A 40 0.27 -2.60 -5.49
N THR A 41 -0.85 -3.28 -5.22
CA THR A 41 -1.71 -3.85 -6.26
C THR A 41 -3.14 -3.39 -6.03
N GLU A 42 -3.88 -3.23 -7.13
CA GLU A 42 -5.29 -2.85 -7.05
C GLU A 42 -6.13 -4.07 -6.67
N SER A 43 -6.98 -3.92 -5.65
CA SER A 43 -7.88 -4.99 -5.21
C SER A 43 -9.31 -4.78 -5.71
N ASN A 44 -9.73 -3.52 -5.86
CA ASN A 44 -11.02 -3.22 -6.50
C ASN A 44 -11.04 -1.80 -7.04
N SER A 45 -11.91 -1.59 -8.03
CA SER A 45 -12.11 -0.29 -8.68
C SER A 45 -13.57 -0.25 -9.13
N ASP A 46 -14.42 0.35 -8.30
CA ASP A 46 -15.88 0.31 -8.51
C ASP A 46 -16.42 1.70 -8.80
N VAL A 47 -17.34 1.80 -9.75
CA VAL A 47 -18.06 3.03 -10.00
C VAL A 47 -19.24 3.15 -9.03
N THR A 48 -19.49 4.36 -8.54
CA THR A 48 -20.52 4.61 -7.53
C THR A 48 -20.98 6.08 -7.61
N GLY A 49 -21.88 6.47 -6.70
CA GLY A 49 -22.34 7.84 -6.63
C GLY A 49 -23.16 8.25 -7.84
N TYR A 50 -24.11 7.42 -8.26
CA TYR A 50 -24.93 7.68 -9.44
C TYR A 50 -25.87 8.88 -9.21
N GLY A 51 -25.90 9.78 -10.19
CA GLY A 51 -26.80 10.92 -10.24
C GLY A 51 -26.84 11.45 -11.67
N GLY A 52 -28.02 11.89 -12.15
CA GLY A 52 -28.17 12.36 -13.51
C GLY A 52 -27.88 11.29 -14.57
N ASN A 53 -28.19 10.02 -14.27
CA ASN A 53 -27.97 8.85 -15.13
C ASN A 53 -26.48 8.53 -15.37
N THR A 54 -25.58 9.02 -14.54
CA THR A 54 -24.16 8.70 -14.64
C THR A 54 -23.53 8.56 -13.25
N PHE A 55 -22.38 7.92 -13.19
CA PHE A 55 -21.64 7.82 -11.93
C PHE A 55 -20.83 9.10 -11.69
N ASN A 56 -20.59 9.42 -10.43
CA ASN A 56 -19.87 10.64 -10.03
C ASN A 56 -18.66 10.34 -9.14
N GLU A 57 -18.49 9.09 -8.73
CA GLU A 57 -17.42 8.68 -7.82
C GLU A 57 -16.87 7.33 -8.24
N MET A 58 -15.65 7.06 -7.81
CA MET A 58 -15.05 5.73 -7.91
C MET A 58 -14.48 5.33 -6.55
N ALA A 59 -14.79 4.09 -6.15
CA ALA A 59 -14.23 3.51 -4.93
C ALA A 59 -13.04 2.63 -5.31
N PHE A 60 -11.88 2.94 -4.74
CA PHE A 60 -10.65 2.21 -5.01
C PHE A 60 -10.23 1.41 -3.78
N GLY A 61 -9.82 0.16 -4.01
CA GLY A 61 -9.17 -0.65 -3.02
C GLY A 61 -7.79 -1.05 -3.50
N TYR A 62 -6.81 -0.96 -2.61
CA TYR A 62 -5.44 -1.36 -2.90
C TYR A 62 -4.93 -2.29 -1.81
N ARG A 63 -4.12 -3.25 -2.22
CA ARG A 63 -3.37 -4.09 -1.29
C ARG A 63 -1.94 -3.59 -1.25
N LEU A 64 -1.45 -3.37 -0.03
CA LEU A 64 -0.04 -3.09 0.23
C LEU A 64 0.56 -4.35 0.83
N GLN A 65 1.53 -4.92 0.15
CA GLN A 65 2.29 -6.05 0.65
C GLN A 65 3.67 -5.55 1.05
N VAL A 66 3.93 -5.53 2.34
CA VAL A 66 5.17 -4.99 2.89
C VAL A 66 6.13 -6.13 3.19
N PHE A 67 7.25 -6.14 2.47
CA PHE A 67 8.36 -7.07 2.70
C PHE A 67 9.40 -6.34 3.55
N TYR A 68 9.39 -6.59 4.85
CA TYR A 68 10.28 -5.88 5.75
C TYR A 68 11.75 -6.26 5.53
N GLY A 69 12.62 -5.25 5.47
CA GLY A 69 14.06 -5.48 5.45
C GLY A 69 14.49 -6.22 6.73
N LEU A 70 15.54 -7.02 6.63
CA LEU A 70 15.99 -7.85 7.74
C LEU A 70 16.38 -7.04 8.97
N ASP A 71 16.80 -5.80 8.79
CA ASP A 71 17.24 -4.92 9.89
C ASP A 71 16.11 -4.04 10.44
N GLU A 72 14.88 -4.18 9.93
CA GLU A 72 13.77 -3.39 10.42
C GLU A 72 13.39 -3.77 11.84
N GLU A 73 13.21 -2.76 12.69
CA GLU A 73 12.82 -2.92 14.09
C GLU A 73 11.48 -2.25 14.34
N ASN A 74 10.82 -2.65 15.44
CA ASN A 74 9.54 -2.06 15.88
C ASN A 74 8.51 -2.05 14.76
N LEU A 75 8.22 -3.22 14.21
CA LEU A 75 7.29 -3.35 13.08
C LEU A 75 5.89 -2.82 13.43
N ILE A 76 5.42 -3.08 14.65
CA ILE A 76 4.10 -2.59 15.10
C ILE A 76 4.06 -1.06 15.07
N GLY A 77 5.09 -0.40 15.59
CA GLY A 77 5.16 1.06 15.61
C GLY A 77 5.17 1.64 14.19
N LYS A 78 5.90 0.99 13.29
CA LYS A 78 5.95 1.42 11.88
C LYS A 78 4.60 1.24 11.18
N GLU A 79 3.90 0.15 11.45
CA GLU A 79 2.56 -0.08 10.90
C GLU A 79 1.57 0.97 11.39
N ILE A 80 1.61 1.30 12.67
CA ILE A 80 0.75 2.35 13.23
C ILE A 80 1.05 3.70 12.57
N THR A 81 2.32 4.04 12.40
CA THR A 81 2.73 5.28 11.73
C THR A 81 2.21 5.32 10.30
N LEU A 82 2.34 4.23 9.56
CA LEU A 82 1.85 4.13 8.19
C LEU A 82 0.33 4.26 8.14
N TYR A 83 -0.38 3.55 9.03
CA TYR A 83 -1.84 3.59 9.06
C TYR A 83 -2.35 5.01 9.33
N LYS A 84 -1.76 5.70 10.29
CA LYS A 84 -2.15 7.08 10.61
C LYS A 84 -1.88 8.04 9.45
N ALA A 85 -0.78 7.86 8.74
CA ALA A 85 -0.47 8.67 7.58
C ALA A 85 -1.46 8.42 6.44
N LEU A 86 -1.86 7.17 6.22
CA LEU A 86 -2.89 6.82 5.24
C LEU A 86 -4.24 7.40 5.61
N GLU A 87 -4.63 7.29 6.89
CA GLU A 87 -5.90 7.85 7.37
C GLU A 87 -5.94 9.37 7.23
N ALA A 88 -4.81 10.05 7.42
CA ALA A 88 -4.71 11.50 7.23
C ALA A 88 -5.03 11.91 5.78
N LYS A 89 -4.88 11.01 4.83
CA LYS A 89 -5.24 11.21 3.42
C LYS A 89 -6.56 10.51 3.08
N GLU A 90 -7.34 10.16 4.10
CA GLU A 90 -8.67 9.57 3.97
C GLU A 90 -8.70 8.15 3.40
N TRP A 91 -7.56 7.45 3.45
CA TRP A 91 -7.53 6.03 3.16
C TRP A 91 -7.96 5.24 4.39
N ARG A 92 -8.94 4.37 4.22
CA ARG A 92 -9.40 3.48 5.30
C ARG A 92 -8.60 2.20 5.27
N ILE A 93 -8.16 1.75 6.45
CA ILE A 93 -7.56 0.43 6.60
C ILE A 93 -8.71 -0.56 6.75
N THR A 94 -8.98 -1.36 5.72
CA THR A 94 -10.10 -2.29 5.72
C THR A 94 -9.70 -3.70 6.13
N ASP A 95 -8.41 -4.03 6.02
CA ASP A 95 -7.88 -5.32 6.47
C ASP A 95 -6.42 -5.15 6.86
N SER A 96 -6.04 -5.79 7.96
CA SER A 96 -4.68 -5.78 8.48
C SER A 96 -4.36 -7.22 8.93
N GLN A 97 -3.70 -7.96 8.04
CA GLN A 97 -3.44 -9.39 8.26
C GLN A 97 -2.25 -9.59 9.20
N PRO A 98 -2.21 -10.70 9.94
CA PRO A 98 -1.04 -11.01 10.75
C PRO A 98 0.23 -11.10 9.91
N ARG A 99 1.35 -10.66 10.46
CA ARG A 99 2.64 -10.81 9.82
C ARG A 99 3.02 -12.29 9.74
N TYR A 100 3.74 -12.66 8.71
CA TYR A 100 4.24 -14.03 8.54
C TYR A 100 5.61 -14.01 7.87
N LEU A 101 6.36 -15.10 8.06
CA LEU A 101 7.67 -15.26 7.43
C LEU A 101 7.51 -15.72 5.98
N ASP A 102 8.38 -15.22 5.12
CA ASP A 102 8.45 -15.66 3.73
C ASP A 102 9.15 -17.01 3.67
N ILE A 103 8.37 -18.09 3.66
CA ILE A 103 8.89 -19.46 3.66
C ILE A 103 9.42 -19.89 2.29
N SER A 104 9.24 -19.08 1.26
CA SER A 104 9.82 -19.37 -0.07
C SER A 104 11.32 -19.19 -0.08
N GLN A 105 11.88 -18.54 0.94
CA GLN A 105 13.31 -18.32 1.08
C GLN A 105 13.87 -19.19 2.19
N THR A 106 15.06 -19.76 1.95
CA THR A 106 15.73 -20.64 2.90
C THR A 106 16.63 -19.88 3.88
N ASP A 107 17.14 -18.73 3.43
CA ASP A 107 18.05 -17.87 4.21
C ASP A 107 17.47 -16.48 4.29
N GLY A 108 17.60 -15.84 5.49
CA GLY A 108 17.18 -14.47 5.65
C GLY A 108 15.70 -14.28 5.31
N GLN A 109 14.84 -15.05 5.95
CA GLN A 109 13.39 -14.96 5.71
C GLN A 109 12.86 -13.62 6.20
N GLN A 110 12.25 -12.86 5.29
CA GLN A 110 11.65 -11.57 5.61
C GLN A 110 10.26 -11.75 6.21
N MET A 111 9.87 -10.83 7.10
CA MET A 111 8.48 -10.74 7.54
C MET A 111 7.66 -10.03 6.47
N ILE A 112 6.47 -10.57 6.21
CA ILE A 112 5.54 -10.00 5.23
C ILE A 112 4.28 -9.54 5.95
N LYS A 113 3.80 -8.34 5.60
CA LYS A 113 2.56 -7.79 6.11
C LYS A 113 1.65 -7.42 4.94
N ASN A 114 0.45 -7.96 4.92
CA ASN A 114 -0.57 -7.60 3.92
C ASN A 114 -1.60 -6.67 4.55
N ILE A 115 -1.84 -5.55 3.88
CA ILE A 115 -2.76 -4.51 4.31
C ILE A 115 -3.68 -4.19 3.14
N GLU A 116 -4.98 -4.03 3.40
CA GLU A 116 -5.91 -3.52 2.40
C GLU A 116 -6.46 -2.17 2.83
N ILE A 117 -6.52 -1.25 1.88
CA ILE A 117 -7.00 0.11 2.10
C ILE A 117 -8.01 0.48 1.02
N ASN A 118 -8.95 1.36 1.38
CA ASN A 118 -10.00 1.82 0.47
C ASN A 118 -10.22 3.31 0.58
N LYS A 119 -10.58 3.91 -0.54
CA LYS A 119 -10.95 5.33 -0.60
C LYS A 119 -11.92 5.54 -1.76
N THR A 120 -12.93 6.38 -1.54
CA THR A 120 -13.84 6.82 -2.59
C THR A 120 -13.44 8.23 -3.02
N LEU A 121 -13.28 8.41 -4.32
CA LEU A 121 -12.90 9.69 -4.91
C LEU A 121 -14.00 10.18 -5.86
N THR A 122 -14.27 11.48 -5.85
CA THR A 122 -15.13 12.09 -6.86
C THR A 122 -14.37 12.19 -8.18
N LEU A 123 -15.10 12.30 -9.29
CA LEU A 123 -14.46 12.48 -10.59
C LEU A 123 -13.65 13.78 -10.65
N ASP A 124 -14.09 14.81 -9.95
CA ASP A 124 -13.34 16.08 -9.88
C ASP A 124 -11.99 15.89 -9.19
N GLU A 125 -11.95 15.12 -8.10
CA GLU A 125 -10.70 14.81 -7.40
C GLU A 125 -9.73 14.01 -8.27
N LEU A 126 -10.27 13.10 -9.10
CA LEU A 126 -9.44 12.28 -9.99
C LEU A 126 -8.85 13.07 -11.15
N ASN A 127 -9.48 14.17 -11.53
CA ASN A 127 -9.05 14.99 -12.66
C ASN A 127 -8.07 16.12 -12.27
N GLN A 128 -7.64 16.15 -11.02
CA GLN A 128 -6.68 17.16 -10.51
C GLN A 128 -5.24 16.77 -10.73
#